data_ae22d77405d06afd92ff3ff40063582e
#
_entry.id   ae22d77405d06afd92ff3ff40063582e
#
_cell.length_a   1.000
_cell.length_b   1.000
_cell.length_c   1.000
_cell.angle_alpha   90.00
_cell.angle_beta   90.00
_cell.angle_gamma   90.00
#
_symmetry.space_group_name_H-M   'P 1'
#
loop_
_entity.id
_entity.type
_entity.pdbx_description
1 polymer ?
#
loop_
_entity_poly.entity_id
_entity_poly.type
_entity_poly.pdbx_seq_one_letter_code
_entity_poly.pdbx_strand_id
1 'polypeptide(L)'
;STFTGNLADYPEMLRMEKEAVGGSVIHVKKEKGEWKLVLDDTYNRRVDGSTPIELTGPARGTSAVGGATQVFGSLGNCSGGRTLWNTALSCEENTEYGDDYGWPNFTDEHYGWVMEVDPFNAKGPVRKHTALGRFAHENTAMRQTKDGRVVVYMGDDARDQCFYKFISKKTFNPTNREAN
;
A
#
# COMPACT_ATOMS: atom_id res chain seq x y z
N SER A 1 -18.07 -0.62 -24.06
CA SER A 1 -19.11 0.31 -23.57
C SER A 1 -18.71 0.77 -22.18
N THR A 2 -18.57 2.07 -22.02
CA THR A 2 -18.29 2.69 -20.72
C THR A 2 -19.52 2.50 -19.82
N PHE A 3 -19.34 1.97 -18.63
CA PHE A 3 -20.42 1.90 -17.64
C PHE A 3 -20.83 3.34 -17.26
N THR A 4 -22.11 3.64 -17.36
CA THR A 4 -22.65 5.00 -17.09
C THR A 4 -23.59 5.03 -15.88
N GLY A 5 -23.67 3.92 -15.13
CA GLY A 5 -24.49 3.80 -13.92
C GLY A 5 -23.76 4.28 -12.66
N ASN A 6 -24.49 4.42 -11.54
CA ASN A 6 -23.92 4.61 -10.23
C ASN A 6 -23.63 3.24 -9.62
N LEU A 7 -22.38 2.93 -9.27
CA LEU A 7 -22.00 1.65 -8.67
C LEU A 7 -22.70 1.36 -7.33
N ALA A 8 -23.19 2.39 -6.63
CA ALA A 8 -24.00 2.20 -5.43
C ALA A 8 -25.30 1.41 -5.69
N ASP A 9 -25.83 1.48 -6.91
CA ASP A 9 -27.04 0.77 -7.34
C ASP A 9 -26.75 -0.67 -7.79
N TYR A 10 -25.45 -1.04 -7.87
CA TYR A 10 -24.97 -2.33 -8.36
C TYR A 10 -23.96 -2.96 -7.39
N PRO A 11 -24.41 -3.43 -6.21
CA PRO A 11 -23.51 -3.86 -5.12
C PRO A 11 -22.55 -5.00 -5.51
N GLU A 12 -22.97 -5.90 -6.40
CA GLU A 12 -22.10 -6.98 -6.90
C GLU A 12 -20.99 -6.45 -7.80
N MET A 13 -21.27 -5.48 -8.65
CA MET A 13 -20.23 -4.84 -9.48
C MET A 13 -19.24 -4.08 -8.59
N LEU A 14 -19.73 -3.30 -7.63
CA LEU A 14 -18.89 -2.61 -6.66
C LEU A 14 -17.99 -3.57 -5.89
N ARG A 15 -18.52 -4.73 -5.47
CA ARG A 15 -17.73 -5.77 -4.81
C ARG A 15 -16.64 -6.29 -5.74
N MET A 16 -16.97 -6.62 -7.00
CA MET A 16 -16.00 -7.10 -7.99
C MET A 16 -14.90 -6.07 -8.26
N GLU A 17 -15.24 -4.81 -8.41
CA GLU A 17 -14.30 -3.70 -8.59
C GLU A 17 -13.32 -3.63 -7.40
N LYS A 18 -13.83 -3.64 -6.17
CA LYS A 18 -12.99 -3.62 -4.97
C LYS A 18 -12.11 -4.85 -4.82
N GLU A 19 -12.59 -6.03 -5.19
CA GLU A 19 -11.81 -7.26 -5.17
C GLU A 19 -10.75 -7.30 -6.29
N ALA A 20 -10.94 -6.57 -7.38
CA ALA A 20 -10.01 -6.54 -8.51
C ALA A 20 -8.73 -5.71 -8.25
N VAL A 21 -8.79 -4.72 -7.36
CA VAL A 21 -7.66 -3.83 -7.04
C VAL A 21 -6.79 -4.38 -5.90
N GLY A 22 -5.64 -3.71 -5.64
CA GLY A 22 -4.72 -4.07 -4.57
C GLY A 22 -3.73 -5.17 -4.94
N GLY A 23 -3.40 -6.06 -4.01
CA GLY A 23 -2.36 -7.06 -4.20
C GLY A 23 -2.64 -8.38 -3.49
N SER A 24 -1.80 -9.39 -3.78
CA SER A 24 -1.88 -10.70 -3.13
C SER A 24 -0.53 -11.12 -2.55
N VAL A 25 -0.58 -11.78 -1.41
CA VAL A 25 0.54 -12.57 -0.89
C VAL A 25 0.26 -14.03 -1.22
N ILE A 26 1.19 -14.68 -1.88
CA ILE A 26 1.10 -16.10 -2.23
C ILE A 26 2.36 -16.84 -1.80
N HIS A 27 2.20 -18.04 -1.25
CA HIS A 27 3.32 -18.92 -0.95
C HIS A 27 3.62 -19.79 -2.18
N VAL A 28 4.86 -19.71 -2.62
CA VAL A 28 5.37 -20.58 -3.67
C VAL A 28 6.61 -21.31 -3.17
N LYS A 29 6.77 -22.57 -3.59
CA LYS A 29 7.97 -23.38 -3.30
C LYS A 29 8.59 -23.93 -4.56
N LYS A 30 9.90 -24.14 -4.54
CA LYS A 30 10.62 -24.77 -5.64
C LYS A 30 10.74 -26.28 -5.40
N GLU A 31 10.17 -27.08 -6.27
CA GLU A 31 10.25 -28.54 -6.25
C GLU A 31 10.81 -29.05 -7.58
N LYS A 32 11.88 -29.84 -7.53
CA LYS A 32 12.55 -30.42 -8.72
C LYS A 32 12.86 -29.39 -9.81
N GLY A 33 13.18 -28.15 -9.41
CA GLY A 33 13.52 -27.07 -10.34
C GLY A 33 12.34 -26.18 -10.76
N GLU A 34 11.10 -26.57 -10.52
CA GLU A 34 9.87 -25.83 -10.86
C GLU A 34 9.27 -25.11 -9.67
N TRP A 35 8.71 -23.92 -9.87
CA TRP A 35 7.96 -23.19 -8.86
C TRP A 35 6.52 -23.68 -8.83
N LYS A 36 6.01 -23.98 -7.64
CA LYS A 36 4.64 -24.43 -7.41
C LYS A 36 3.96 -23.59 -6.35
N LEU A 37 2.70 -23.28 -6.60
CA LEU A 37 1.85 -22.63 -5.61
C LEU A 37 1.54 -23.62 -4.48
N VAL A 38 1.71 -23.18 -3.24
CA VAL A 38 1.26 -23.92 -2.05
C VAL A 38 -0.16 -23.47 -1.75
N LEU A 39 -1.13 -24.29 -2.15
CA LEU A 39 -2.54 -24.06 -1.82
C LEU A 39 -2.77 -24.22 -0.32
N ASP A 40 -3.83 -23.60 0.19
CA ASP A 40 -4.30 -23.71 1.58
C ASP A 40 -3.25 -23.29 2.64
N ASP A 41 -2.28 -22.44 2.22
CA ASP A 41 -1.31 -21.87 3.15
C ASP A 41 -1.88 -20.63 3.85
N THR A 42 -1.61 -20.51 5.14
CA THR A 42 -2.10 -19.38 5.98
C THR A 42 -1.52 -18.03 5.55
N TYR A 43 -0.41 -18.01 4.82
CA TYR A 43 0.19 -16.79 4.28
C TYR A 43 -0.53 -16.27 3.03
N ASN A 44 -1.23 -17.16 2.31
CA ASN A 44 -1.98 -16.77 1.12
C ASN A 44 -3.14 -15.86 1.50
N ARG A 45 -3.13 -14.63 1.01
CA ARG A 45 -4.19 -13.65 1.30
C ARG A 45 -4.23 -12.54 0.28
N ARG A 46 -5.36 -11.90 0.21
CA ARG A 46 -5.58 -10.72 -0.60
C ARG A 46 -5.60 -9.46 0.27
N VAL A 47 -5.07 -8.38 -0.28
CA VAL A 47 -5.29 -7.00 0.18
C VAL A 47 -5.96 -6.30 -0.99
N ASP A 48 -7.19 -5.86 -0.82
CA ASP A 48 -8.05 -5.32 -1.87
C ASP A 48 -8.67 -3.96 -1.47
N GLY A 49 -9.64 -3.47 -2.25
CA GLY A 49 -10.34 -2.22 -2.00
C GLY A 49 -11.24 -2.19 -0.76
N SER A 50 -11.39 -3.32 -0.05
CA SER A 50 -12.20 -3.45 1.17
C SER A 50 -11.38 -3.79 2.42
N THR A 51 -10.11 -4.10 2.26
CA THR A 51 -9.22 -4.50 3.35
C THR A 51 -8.99 -3.34 4.33
N PRO A 52 -9.18 -3.54 5.66
CA PRO A 52 -8.81 -2.53 6.65
C PRO A 52 -7.30 -2.30 6.68
N ILE A 53 -6.87 -1.04 6.62
CA ILE A 53 -5.47 -0.63 6.57
C ILE A 53 -5.20 0.44 7.62
N GLU A 54 -4.21 0.23 8.49
CA GLU A 54 -3.82 1.21 9.50
C GLU A 54 -3.02 2.35 8.86
N LEU A 55 -3.38 3.60 9.16
CA LEU A 55 -2.51 4.73 8.89
C LEU A 55 -1.40 4.81 9.94
N THR A 56 -0.19 5.13 9.50
CA THR A 56 0.96 5.42 10.38
C THR A 56 1.52 6.81 10.05
N GLY A 57 2.40 7.32 10.91
CA GLY A 57 3.08 8.59 10.65
C GLY A 57 2.24 9.84 10.97
N PRO A 58 2.70 11.01 10.51
CA PRO A 58 2.22 12.31 11.02
C PRO A 58 0.80 12.68 10.65
N ALA A 59 0.23 12.16 9.56
CA ALA A 59 -1.14 12.49 9.16
C ALA A 59 -2.20 11.64 9.87
N ARG A 60 -1.82 10.50 10.48
CA ARG A 60 -2.75 9.62 11.19
C ARG A 60 -3.56 10.37 12.24
N GLY A 61 -4.89 10.32 12.15
CA GLY A 61 -5.81 10.93 13.09
C GLY A 61 -5.93 12.46 12.97
N THR A 62 -5.32 13.07 11.96
CA THR A 62 -5.43 14.52 11.73
C THR A 62 -6.53 14.86 10.73
N SER A 63 -6.86 16.15 10.63
CA SER A 63 -7.83 16.65 9.63
C SER A 63 -7.38 16.39 8.17
N ALA A 64 -6.09 16.23 7.91
CA ALA A 64 -5.55 15.91 6.59
C ALA A 64 -6.01 14.57 6.03
N VAL A 65 -6.53 13.69 6.89
CA VAL A 65 -7.12 12.38 6.51
C VAL A 65 -8.51 12.22 7.13
N GLY A 66 -9.23 13.33 7.33
CA GLY A 66 -10.58 13.33 7.93
C GLY A 66 -10.64 12.76 9.34
N GLY A 67 -9.54 12.81 10.11
CA GLY A 67 -9.44 12.23 11.45
C GLY A 67 -9.21 10.71 11.47
N ALA A 68 -9.04 10.07 10.32
CA ALA A 68 -8.91 8.62 10.22
C ALA A 68 -7.60 8.10 10.84
N THR A 69 -7.70 6.99 11.56
CA THR A 69 -6.55 6.20 12.05
C THR A 69 -6.43 4.87 11.30
N GLN A 70 -7.52 4.48 10.64
CA GLN A 70 -7.65 3.33 9.76
C GLN A 70 -8.47 3.75 8.54
N VAL A 71 -8.13 3.22 7.39
CA VAL A 71 -8.82 3.43 6.11
C VAL A 71 -9.14 2.08 5.49
N PHE A 72 -9.92 2.07 4.39
CA PHE A 72 -10.25 0.84 3.69
C PHE A 72 -9.66 0.83 2.30
N GLY A 73 -9.01 -0.27 1.98
CA GLY A 73 -8.54 -0.61 0.66
C GLY A 73 -7.25 0.05 0.22
N SER A 74 -6.67 -0.54 -0.82
CA SER A 74 -5.56 -0.03 -1.59
C SER A 74 -5.92 -0.05 -3.06
N LEU A 75 -5.53 0.98 -3.78
CA LEU A 75 -6.00 1.29 -5.13
C LEU A 75 -4.88 1.92 -5.94
N GLY A 76 -4.90 1.68 -7.26
CA GLY A 76 -3.90 2.23 -8.17
C GLY A 76 -2.48 1.75 -7.88
N ASN A 77 -2.34 0.52 -7.36
CA ASN A 77 -1.05 -0.03 -6.99
C ASN A 77 -0.18 -0.23 -8.23
N CYS A 78 0.93 0.49 -8.28
CA CYS A 78 1.94 0.33 -9.32
C CYS A 78 3.07 -0.58 -8.81
N SER A 79 4.29 -0.10 -8.79
CA SER A 79 5.43 -0.82 -8.28
C SER A 79 5.53 -0.70 -6.75
N GLY A 80 6.67 -0.90 -6.19
CA GLY A 80 6.89 -0.84 -4.75
C GLY A 80 8.33 -1.09 -4.38
N GLY A 81 8.54 -1.72 -3.26
CA GLY A 81 9.87 -1.99 -2.77
C GLY A 81 9.90 -3.04 -1.67
N ARG A 82 11.07 -3.22 -1.12
CA ARG A 82 11.30 -4.07 0.04
C ARG A 82 11.94 -3.25 1.15
N THR A 83 11.42 -3.40 2.36
CA THR A 83 11.99 -2.75 3.54
C THR A 83 13.26 -3.46 4.00
N LEU A 84 14.05 -2.80 4.84
CA LEU A 84 15.21 -3.40 5.49
C LEU A 84 14.84 -4.51 6.49
N TRP A 85 13.58 -4.57 6.88
CA TRP A 85 13.01 -5.59 7.79
C TRP A 85 12.15 -6.63 7.07
N ASN A 86 12.36 -6.80 5.76
CA ASN A 86 11.79 -7.85 4.92
C ASN A 86 10.27 -7.83 4.74
N THR A 87 9.64 -6.67 4.78
CA THR A 87 8.27 -6.50 4.33
C THR A 87 8.21 -5.99 2.90
N ALA A 88 7.06 -6.15 2.25
CA ALA A 88 6.80 -5.63 0.92
C ALA A 88 6.15 -4.25 1.02
N LEU A 89 6.60 -3.32 0.17
CA LEU A 89 5.95 -2.04 -0.06
C LEU A 89 5.22 -2.10 -1.40
N SER A 90 4.05 -1.46 -1.46
CA SER A 90 3.29 -1.24 -2.68
C SER A 90 2.88 0.22 -2.75
N CYS A 91 3.02 0.82 -3.91
CA CYS A 91 2.87 2.25 -4.13
C CYS A 91 1.52 2.54 -4.78
N GLU A 92 0.73 3.44 -4.19
CA GLU A 92 -0.51 3.93 -4.76
C GLU A 92 -0.20 5.12 -5.68
N GLU A 93 -0.40 4.94 -6.97
CA GLU A 93 -0.10 5.91 -8.00
C GLU A 93 -1.35 6.60 -8.53
N ASN A 94 -2.24 5.83 -9.15
CA ASN A 94 -3.43 6.33 -9.84
C ASN A 94 -4.66 6.28 -8.90
N THR A 95 -4.75 7.23 -8.00
CA THR A 95 -5.78 7.23 -6.94
C THR A 95 -7.13 7.78 -7.39
N GLU A 96 -7.16 8.52 -8.49
CA GLU A 96 -8.37 9.03 -9.15
C GLU A 96 -9.33 7.92 -9.59
N TYR A 97 -8.87 6.69 -9.73
CA TYR A 97 -9.71 5.56 -10.14
C TYR A 97 -10.90 5.32 -9.20
N GLY A 98 -10.79 5.66 -7.91
CA GLY A 98 -11.90 5.53 -6.98
C GLY A 98 -13.08 6.46 -7.31
N ASP A 99 -12.78 7.68 -7.74
CA ASP A 99 -13.77 8.64 -8.25
C ASP A 99 -14.29 8.21 -9.62
N ASP A 100 -13.40 7.83 -10.54
CA ASP A 100 -13.74 7.39 -11.89
C ASP A 100 -14.65 6.17 -11.91
N TYR A 101 -14.46 5.25 -10.96
CA TYR A 101 -15.32 4.07 -10.77
C TYR A 101 -16.59 4.39 -9.97
N GLY A 102 -16.70 5.58 -9.39
CA GLY A 102 -17.85 6.01 -8.62
C GLY A 102 -18.04 5.18 -7.32
N TRP A 103 -16.97 4.90 -6.60
CA TRP A 103 -17.05 4.19 -5.32
C TRP A 103 -17.82 5.02 -4.30
N PRO A 104 -18.89 4.48 -3.70
CA PRO A 104 -19.63 5.18 -2.66
C PRO A 104 -18.72 5.52 -1.46
N ASN A 105 -18.83 6.75 -0.97
CA ASN A 105 -18.05 7.27 0.15
C ASN A 105 -16.52 7.22 -0.09
N PHE A 106 -16.10 7.33 -1.34
CA PHE A 106 -14.69 7.48 -1.66
C PHE A 106 -14.15 8.75 -1.00
N THR A 107 -13.00 8.65 -0.38
CA THR A 107 -12.30 9.75 0.27
C THR A 107 -10.88 9.78 -0.26
N ASP A 108 -10.60 10.73 -1.13
CA ASP A 108 -9.35 10.84 -1.87
C ASP A 108 -8.11 10.85 -0.94
N GLU A 109 -8.20 11.53 0.21
CA GLU A 109 -7.11 11.62 1.19
C GLU A 109 -6.74 10.27 1.86
N HIS A 110 -7.54 9.22 1.66
CA HIS A 110 -7.25 7.88 2.14
C HIS A 110 -6.30 7.10 1.23
N TYR A 111 -6.00 7.62 0.03
CA TYR A 111 -5.17 6.99 -1.00
C TYR A 111 -4.00 7.89 -1.42
N GLY A 112 -3.11 7.37 -2.26
CA GLY A 112 -1.88 8.05 -2.66
C GLY A 112 -0.76 7.89 -1.63
N TRP A 113 -0.75 6.79 -0.90
CA TRP A 113 0.24 6.45 0.12
C TRP A 113 1.09 5.23 -0.30
N VAL A 114 2.17 4.99 0.41
CA VAL A 114 2.92 3.73 0.32
C VAL A 114 2.34 2.75 1.32
N MET A 115 1.84 1.63 0.82
CA MET A 115 1.30 0.52 1.61
C MET A 115 2.41 -0.47 1.98
N GLU A 116 2.41 -0.98 3.21
CA GLU A 116 3.30 -2.04 3.69
C GLU A 116 2.52 -3.29 4.06
N VAL A 117 2.99 -4.43 3.57
CA VAL A 117 2.48 -5.76 3.89
C VAL A 117 3.61 -6.63 4.40
N ASP A 118 3.40 -7.29 5.55
CA ASP A 118 4.31 -8.33 6.02
C ASP A 118 3.92 -9.69 5.42
N PRO A 119 4.66 -10.22 4.44
CA PRO A 119 4.30 -11.49 3.81
C PRO A 119 4.37 -12.69 4.78
N PHE A 120 5.15 -12.57 5.85
CA PHE A 120 5.39 -13.64 6.83
C PHE A 120 4.50 -13.53 8.08
N ASN A 121 3.64 -12.52 8.18
CA ASN A 121 2.69 -12.35 9.26
C ASN A 121 1.27 -12.16 8.72
N ALA A 122 0.58 -13.27 8.49
CA ALA A 122 -0.77 -13.25 7.92
C ALA A 122 -1.82 -12.53 8.79
N LYS A 123 -1.57 -12.41 10.09
CA LYS A 123 -2.45 -11.74 11.06
C LYS A 123 -1.99 -10.32 11.39
N GLY A 124 -0.83 -9.91 10.88
CA GLY A 124 -0.31 -8.56 11.09
C GLY A 124 -1.11 -7.53 10.32
N PRO A 125 -1.13 -6.28 10.79
CA PRO A 125 -1.82 -5.21 10.10
C PRO A 125 -1.15 -4.89 8.76
N VAL A 126 -1.96 -4.54 7.78
CA VAL A 126 -1.51 -3.79 6.60
C VAL A 126 -1.44 -2.33 6.99
N ARG A 127 -0.43 -1.59 6.53
CA ARG A 127 -0.20 -0.19 6.91
C ARG A 127 -0.03 0.70 5.71
N LYS A 128 -0.45 1.96 5.82
CA LYS A 128 -0.09 3.05 4.90
C LYS A 128 0.77 4.07 5.64
N HIS A 129 1.89 4.44 5.05
CA HIS A 129 2.92 5.27 5.66
C HIS A 129 2.79 6.74 5.26
N THR A 130 2.09 7.55 6.05
CA THR A 130 1.88 8.97 5.74
C THR A 130 3.17 9.81 5.87
N ALA A 131 4.20 9.30 6.55
CA ALA A 131 5.50 9.97 6.63
C ALA A 131 6.24 10.02 5.29
N LEU A 132 5.88 9.17 4.32
CA LEU A 132 6.47 9.13 2.99
C LEU A 132 5.85 10.16 2.03
N GLY A 133 4.85 10.92 2.46
CA GLY A 133 4.13 11.88 1.62
C GLY A 133 2.92 11.26 0.91
N ARG A 134 2.06 12.12 0.36
CA ARG A 134 0.91 11.77 -0.46
C ARG A 134 1.08 12.35 -1.86
N PHE A 135 1.24 11.50 -2.86
CA PHE A 135 1.42 11.84 -4.28
C PHE A 135 1.27 10.56 -5.13
N ALA A 136 1.42 10.66 -6.45
CA ALA A 136 1.39 9.52 -7.36
C ALA A 136 2.65 8.66 -7.18
N HIS A 137 2.63 7.78 -6.18
CA HIS A 137 3.76 6.92 -5.88
C HIS A 137 3.87 5.78 -6.89
N GLU A 138 4.88 5.82 -7.75
CA GLU A 138 5.14 4.70 -8.67
C GLU A 138 6.01 3.63 -8.01
N ASN A 139 7.13 4.01 -7.38
CA ASN A 139 8.09 3.07 -6.80
C ASN A 139 8.75 3.61 -5.53
N THR A 140 9.35 2.69 -4.75
CA THR A 140 10.18 3.01 -3.60
C THR A 140 11.51 2.27 -3.65
N ALA A 141 12.60 2.95 -3.29
CA ALA A 141 13.90 2.34 -3.07
C ALA A 141 14.41 2.66 -1.67
N MET A 142 14.45 1.65 -0.81
CA MET A 142 14.88 1.80 0.59
C MET A 142 16.35 1.38 0.77
N ARG A 143 17.09 2.17 1.53
CA ARG A 143 18.49 1.89 1.91
C ARG A 143 18.75 2.36 3.34
N GLN A 144 19.88 1.93 3.90
CA GLN A 144 20.40 2.47 5.14
C GLN A 144 21.49 3.50 4.82
N THR A 145 21.44 4.64 5.50
CA THR A 145 22.48 5.67 5.43
C THR A 145 23.72 5.25 6.20
N LYS A 146 24.86 5.94 5.98
CA LYS A 146 26.12 5.66 6.70
C LYS A 146 26.00 5.84 8.22
N ASP A 147 25.13 6.75 8.66
CA ASP A 147 24.83 6.99 10.08
C ASP A 147 23.72 6.09 10.64
N GLY A 148 23.30 5.09 9.86
CA GLY A 148 22.39 4.03 10.30
C GLY A 148 20.90 4.34 10.16
N ARG A 149 20.51 5.51 9.61
CA ARG A 149 19.10 5.86 9.42
C ARG A 149 18.51 5.18 8.18
N VAL A 150 17.19 5.08 8.13
CA VAL A 150 16.47 4.63 6.92
C VAL A 150 16.36 5.79 5.93
N VAL A 151 16.66 5.55 4.68
CA VAL A 151 16.38 6.47 3.57
C VAL A 151 15.49 5.77 2.56
N VAL A 152 14.47 6.49 2.07
CA VAL A 152 13.57 6.04 1.00
C VAL A 152 13.58 7.07 -0.11
N TYR A 153 13.81 6.61 -1.32
CA TYR A 153 13.72 7.41 -2.54
C TYR A 153 12.44 7.05 -3.29
N MET A 154 11.73 8.06 -3.80
CA MET A 154 10.43 7.91 -4.43
C MET A 154 10.27 8.93 -5.55
N GLY A 155 9.60 8.55 -6.64
CA GLY A 155 9.15 9.47 -7.69
C GLY A 155 7.67 9.78 -7.53
N ASP A 156 7.29 11.01 -7.87
CA ASP A 156 5.91 11.39 -8.11
C ASP A 156 5.69 11.34 -9.62
N ASP A 157 4.92 10.36 -10.11
CA ASP A 157 4.72 10.12 -11.54
C ASP A 157 3.63 11.04 -12.12
N ALA A 158 3.88 12.33 -12.02
CA ALA A 158 3.09 13.36 -12.65
C ALA A 158 4.02 14.37 -13.35
N ARG A 159 3.50 15.06 -14.38
CA ARG A 159 4.28 16.06 -15.13
C ARG A 159 4.78 17.17 -14.21
N ASP A 160 6.05 17.53 -14.39
CA ASP A 160 6.71 18.61 -13.66
C ASP A 160 6.76 18.42 -12.14
N GLN A 161 6.56 17.17 -11.67
CA GLN A 161 6.67 16.80 -10.27
C GLN A 161 8.08 16.35 -9.88
N CYS A 162 8.30 16.03 -8.60
CA CYS A 162 9.60 15.89 -8.02
C CYS A 162 9.98 14.44 -7.72
N PHE A 163 11.28 14.21 -7.64
CA PHE A 163 11.85 13.03 -6.99
C PHE A 163 12.06 13.33 -5.50
N TYR A 164 11.47 12.52 -4.63
CA TYR A 164 11.47 12.72 -3.19
C TYR A 164 12.46 11.82 -2.47
N LYS A 165 12.98 12.33 -1.37
CA LYS A 165 13.86 11.60 -0.46
C LYS A 165 13.36 11.75 0.96
N PHE A 166 12.94 10.65 1.57
CA PHE A 166 12.67 10.57 3.00
C PHE A 166 13.90 10.10 3.77
N ILE A 167 14.16 10.65 4.95
CA ILE A 167 15.18 10.16 5.89
C ILE A 167 14.54 10.07 7.29
N SER A 168 14.61 8.89 7.92
CA SER A 168 14.09 8.71 9.27
C SER A 168 14.85 9.55 10.31
N LYS A 169 14.16 9.97 11.38
CA LYS A 169 14.81 10.66 12.51
C LYS A 169 15.73 9.74 13.32
N LYS A 170 15.31 8.49 13.49
CA LYS A 170 16.03 7.48 14.27
C LYS A 170 16.82 6.56 13.36
N THR A 171 17.81 5.89 13.92
CA THR A 171 18.54 4.82 13.26
C THR A 171 17.65 3.58 13.13
N PHE A 172 17.90 2.80 12.08
CA PHE A 172 17.25 1.51 11.87
C PHE A 172 17.54 0.56 13.03
N ASN A 173 16.48 -0.06 13.55
CA ASN A 173 16.56 -1.07 14.59
C ASN A 173 16.23 -2.45 14.01
N PRO A 174 17.24 -3.32 13.79
CA PRO A 174 17.02 -4.63 13.18
C PRO A 174 16.25 -5.62 14.08
N THR A 175 16.19 -5.35 15.39
CA THR A 175 15.55 -6.24 16.37
C THR A 175 14.14 -5.79 16.80
N ASN A 176 13.78 -4.57 16.44
CA ASN A 176 12.45 -4.03 16.76
C ASN A 176 11.88 -3.32 15.54
N ARG A 177 11.09 -4.03 14.76
CA ARG A 177 10.44 -3.53 13.56
C ARG A 177 9.53 -2.31 13.83
N GLU A 178 8.81 -2.30 14.92
CA GLU A 178 7.88 -1.23 15.28
C GLU A 178 8.59 0.08 15.67
N ALA A 179 9.92 0.06 15.82
CA ALA A 179 10.72 1.25 16.08
C ALA A 179 11.22 1.97 14.79
N ASN A 180 11.00 1.38 13.62
CA ASN A 180 11.50 1.85 12.33
C ASN A 180 10.53 2.75 11.59
#